data_5cbdec0779c0e090d32089fa74265167
#
_entry.id   5cbdec0779c0e090d32089fa74265167
#
_cell.length_a   1.000
_cell.length_b   1.000
_cell.length_c   1.000
_cell.angle_alpha   90.00
_cell.angle_beta   90.00
_cell.angle_gamma   90.00
#
_symmetry.space_group_name_H-M   'P 1'
#
loop_
_entity.id
_entity.type
_entity.pdbx_description
1 polymer ?
#
loop_
_entity_poly.entity_id
_entity_poly.type
_entity_poly.pdbx_seq_one_letter_code
_entity_poly.pdbx_strand_id
1 'polypeptide(L)'
;MHGCLGAPLARLEAKVALEEGLPALGDYAIAAPPERYRTTPNMYVWDHLHLAFPVAGEHEHQPHVETVQHHTTSVTVVTREFEADVRVESKQEVSDGVVALTLRQIADSPLPRWSPGAHVDLILDGAPTRQYSLCGDPADHHVWRLGILRDAAGGGGSRFVHDQLGAGDTVRVRGPRNNFELLDSPRYQFIAGGIGITPLLPMIAAASSAGADWHLLYGGRQRASMAFLGELGRYGDRVTVAPQDETGLLDLDSRLGVPRPDTLVYCCGPEPLLAAVEERCRAWPPRSLRVERFSARPLAAAVRAEAFEVELAASELTLTIPPDRSILDVVEEAGVGVLSSCAEGTCGTCETAVLGGLPDHRDSVLTEEERRAGDCMMICVSRSCTARLVLDL
;
A
#
# COMPACT_ATOMS: atom_id res chain seq x y z
N MET A 1 12.69 -6.76 21.29
CA MET A 1 13.34 -5.67 20.50
C MET A 1 13.83 -6.32 19.22
N HIS A 2 13.06 -6.22 18.14
CA HIS A 2 13.49 -6.68 16.83
C HIS A 2 14.16 -5.48 16.14
N GLY A 3 15.49 -5.57 15.93
CA GLY A 3 16.22 -4.56 15.18
C GLY A 3 15.85 -4.64 13.71
N CYS A 4 15.44 -3.52 13.12
CA CYS A 4 15.28 -3.40 11.69
C CYS A 4 16.60 -3.75 10.99
N LEU A 5 16.61 -4.72 10.07
CA LEU A 5 17.81 -5.13 9.31
C LEU A 5 18.41 -3.97 8.50
N GLY A 6 17.57 -3.01 8.07
CA GLY A 6 18.02 -1.77 7.45
C GLY A 6 18.62 -0.74 8.41
N ALA A 7 18.43 -0.88 9.73
CA ALA A 7 18.93 0.09 10.69
C ALA A 7 20.46 0.24 10.70
N PRO A 8 21.27 -0.83 10.54
CA PRO A 8 22.73 -0.68 10.41
C PRO A 8 23.12 0.06 9.14
N LEU A 9 22.46 -0.20 8.00
CA LEU A 9 22.71 0.47 6.73
C LEU A 9 22.30 1.95 6.80
N ALA A 10 21.09 2.24 7.27
CA ALA A 10 20.62 3.61 7.46
C ALA A 10 21.50 4.42 8.43
N ARG A 11 22.03 3.79 9.49
CA ARG A 11 23.00 4.43 10.39
C ARG A 11 24.34 4.66 9.71
N LEU A 12 24.78 3.75 8.87
CA LEU A 12 26.02 3.91 8.09
C LEU A 12 25.87 5.02 7.07
N GLU A 13 24.77 5.04 6.32
CA GLU A 13 24.46 6.11 5.35
C GLU A 13 24.37 7.47 6.02
N ALA A 14 23.63 7.58 7.13
CA ALA A 14 23.55 8.81 7.92
C ALA A 14 24.91 9.22 8.49
N LYS A 15 25.70 8.26 8.96
CA LYS A 15 27.04 8.53 9.47
C LYS A 15 27.95 9.06 8.38
N VAL A 16 28.02 8.41 7.21
CA VAL A 16 28.82 8.85 6.07
C VAL A 16 28.37 10.23 5.57
N ALA A 17 27.06 10.45 5.43
CA ALA A 17 26.51 11.73 5.02
C ALA A 17 26.89 12.86 6.00
N LEU A 18 26.85 12.58 7.31
CA LEU A 18 27.25 13.54 8.33
C LEU A 18 28.77 13.74 8.38
N GLU A 19 29.56 12.66 8.33
CA GLU A 19 31.04 12.75 8.35
C GLU A 19 31.62 13.44 7.14
N GLU A 20 31.02 13.26 5.95
CA GLU A 20 31.46 13.91 4.71
C GLU A 20 30.83 15.29 4.50
N GLY A 21 29.57 15.47 4.90
CA GLY A 21 28.82 16.71 4.69
C GLY A 21 29.07 17.78 5.73
N LEU A 22 29.14 17.43 7.02
CA LEU A 22 29.32 18.42 8.10
C LEU A 22 30.63 19.21 8.00
N PRO A 23 31.79 18.62 7.67
CA PRO A 23 33.02 19.39 7.49
C PRO A 23 32.94 20.42 6.36
N ALA A 24 32.11 20.15 5.33
CA ALA A 24 31.89 21.08 4.22
C ALA A 24 30.98 22.26 4.60
N LEU A 25 30.22 22.13 5.68
CA LEU A 25 29.30 23.18 6.17
C LEU A 25 29.96 24.16 7.13
N GLY A 26 31.17 23.86 7.64
CA GLY A 26 31.87 24.69 8.64
C GLY A 26 31.17 24.68 10.00
N ASP A 27 31.34 25.77 10.78
CA ASP A 27 30.68 25.91 12.07
C ASP A 27 29.17 26.13 11.89
N TYR A 28 28.37 25.34 12.62
CA TYR A 28 26.91 25.44 12.63
C TYR A 28 26.36 25.19 14.03
N ALA A 29 25.15 25.65 14.27
CA ALA A 29 24.39 25.34 15.48
C ALA A 29 22.96 24.88 15.11
N ILE A 30 22.38 24.05 15.94
CA ILE A 30 20.96 23.71 15.80
C ILE A 30 20.16 24.93 16.29
N ALA A 31 19.48 25.60 15.38
CA ALA A 31 18.79 26.87 15.63
C ALA A 31 17.43 26.67 16.30
N ALA A 32 16.80 25.50 16.14
CA ALA A 32 15.54 25.15 16.78
C ALA A 32 15.48 23.64 17.04
N PRO A 33 14.69 23.17 18.04
CA PRO A 33 14.45 21.74 18.20
C PRO A 33 13.93 21.13 16.90
N PRO A 34 14.46 19.94 16.49
CA PRO A 34 14.04 19.31 15.26
C PRO A 34 12.57 18.86 15.38
N GLU A 35 11.78 19.15 14.37
CA GLU A 35 10.40 18.75 14.30
C GLU A 35 10.30 17.29 13.83
N ARG A 36 9.50 16.50 14.53
CA ARG A 36 9.36 15.07 14.33
C ARG A 36 8.05 14.79 13.60
N TYR A 37 8.14 14.21 12.43
CA TYR A 37 6.97 13.74 11.69
C TYR A 37 6.91 12.22 11.69
N ARG A 38 5.70 11.66 11.83
CA ARG A 38 5.44 10.23 11.73
C ARG A 38 4.79 9.96 10.37
N THR A 39 5.54 9.37 9.45
CA THR A 39 5.03 9.07 8.10
C THR A 39 4.28 7.74 8.03
N THR A 40 4.55 6.82 8.96
CA THR A 40 3.85 5.54 9.14
C THR A 40 3.96 5.11 10.61
N PRO A 41 3.15 4.15 11.09
CA PRO A 41 3.21 3.65 12.46
C PRO A 41 4.60 3.25 12.95
N ASN A 42 5.51 2.93 12.04
CA ASN A 42 6.84 2.42 12.34
C ASN A 42 8.00 3.28 11.83
N MET A 43 7.73 4.43 11.19
CA MET A 43 8.77 5.27 10.61
C MET A 43 8.62 6.72 11.07
N TYR A 44 9.65 7.22 11.79
CA TYR A 44 9.78 8.61 12.14
C TYR A 44 10.74 9.28 11.16
N VAL A 45 10.31 10.33 10.51
CA VAL A 45 11.14 11.18 9.65
C VAL A 45 11.26 12.55 10.32
N TRP A 46 12.45 13.14 10.22
CA TRP A 46 12.66 14.53 10.61
C TRP A 46 12.23 15.39 9.44
N ASP A 47 11.24 16.25 9.62
CA ASP A 47 10.73 17.10 8.55
C ASP A 47 11.66 18.29 8.32
N HIS A 48 12.15 18.89 9.42
CA HIS A 48 13.04 20.04 9.37
C HIS A 48 14.16 19.91 10.39
N LEU A 49 15.40 20.13 9.93
CA LEU A 49 16.55 20.36 10.78
C LEU A 49 17.03 21.80 10.50
N HIS A 50 16.72 22.71 11.43
CA HIS A 50 17.13 24.10 11.32
C HIS A 50 18.59 24.24 11.75
N LEU A 51 19.46 24.56 10.79
CA LEU A 51 20.87 24.84 11.04
C LEU A 51 21.13 26.34 10.87
N ALA A 52 21.82 26.93 11.82
CA ALA A 52 22.34 28.30 11.72
C ALA A 52 23.82 28.27 11.42
N PHE A 53 24.24 29.02 10.43
CA PHE A 53 25.63 29.15 10.02
C PHE A 53 26.14 30.54 10.38
N PRO A 54 27.37 30.71 10.89
CA PRO A 54 27.97 31.99 10.99
C PRO A 54 28.22 32.54 9.56
N VAL A 55 27.71 33.72 9.28
CA VAL A 55 27.99 34.40 8.00
C VAL A 55 29.44 34.84 8.03
N ALA A 56 30.28 34.29 7.20
CA ALA A 56 31.64 34.73 7.02
C ALA A 56 31.62 36.11 6.30
N GLY A 57 31.84 37.16 7.03
CA GLY A 57 31.95 38.52 6.47
C GLY A 57 32.43 39.49 7.52
N GLU A 58 33.56 40.10 7.21
CA GLU A 58 34.35 41.02 8.06
C GLU A 58 33.54 42.15 8.66
N HIS A 59 33.98 42.56 9.85
CA HIS A 59 33.78 43.80 10.60
C HIS A 59 32.79 43.73 11.79
N GLU A 60 33.41 44.03 12.93
CA GLU A 60 32.80 44.43 14.16
C GLU A 60 31.62 45.38 13.97
N HIS A 61 30.43 44.91 14.33
CA HIS A 61 29.34 45.82 14.76
C HIS A 61 28.48 45.15 15.80
N GLN A 62 28.15 45.96 16.83
CA GLN A 62 27.33 45.61 17.99
C GLN A 62 25.99 44.96 17.59
N PRO A 63 25.41 44.10 18.43
CA PRO A 63 24.19 43.40 18.11
C PRO A 63 23.01 44.34 18.12
N HIS A 64 22.60 44.80 16.95
CA HIS A 64 21.24 45.24 16.72
C HIS A 64 20.40 43.99 16.51
N VAL A 65 19.45 43.75 17.39
CA VAL A 65 18.40 42.75 17.19
C VAL A 65 17.48 43.30 16.10
N GLU A 66 17.83 43.04 14.85
CA GLU A 66 16.86 43.16 13.77
C GLU A 66 16.03 41.89 13.75
N THR A 67 14.74 42.05 13.97
CA THR A 67 13.75 41.01 13.78
C THR A 67 13.72 40.67 12.29
N VAL A 68 14.49 39.66 11.89
CA VAL A 68 14.40 39.10 10.54
C VAL A 68 13.05 38.41 10.46
N GLN A 69 12.14 39.00 9.69
CA GLN A 69 10.92 38.31 9.29
C GLN A 69 11.35 37.15 8.39
N HIS A 70 11.38 35.95 8.98
CA HIS A 70 11.53 34.74 8.20
C HIS A 70 10.26 34.54 7.34
N HIS A 71 10.38 34.79 6.05
CA HIS A 71 9.47 34.21 5.10
C HIS A 71 9.72 32.71 5.11
N THR A 72 8.97 32.01 5.92
CA THR A 72 8.91 30.55 5.90
C THR A 72 8.23 30.18 4.58
N THR A 73 9.03 29.94 3.56
CA THR A 73 8.54 29.23 2.38
C THR A 73 8.40 27.79 2.84
N SER A 74 7.22 27.42 3.28
CA SER A 74 6.88 26.00 3.51
C SER A 74 6.98 25.31 2.16
N VAL A 75 8.09 24.65 1.92
CA VAL A 75 8.20 23.71 0.81
C VAL A 75 7.44 22.47 1.28
N THR A 76 6.15 22.46 1.02
CA THR A 76 5.39 21.21 1.07
C THR A 76 6.01 20.30 0.02
N VAL A 77 6.83 19.36 0.44
CA VAL A 77 7.25 18.25 -0.40
C VAL A 77 6.02 17.39 -0.59
N VAL A 78 5.19 17.78 -1.55
CA VAL A 78 4.19 16.89 -2.09
C VAL A 78 5.01 15.78 -2.76
N THR A 79 5.14 14.64 -2.10
CA THR A 79 5.64 13.43 -2.74
C THR A 79 4.62 13.10 -3.83
N ARG A 80 4.87 13.63 -5.03
CA ARG A 80 4.05 13.32 -6.19
C ARG A 80 4.21 11.85 -6.46
N GLU A 81 3.14 11.11 -6.19
CA GLU A 81 3.04 9.73 -6.64
C GLU A 81 3.29 9.69 -8.15
N PHE A 82 4.03 8.68 -8.61
CA PHE A 82 4.26 8.52 -10.04
C PHE A 82 2.93 8.33 -10.75
N GLU A 83 2.66 9.17 -11.71
CA GLU A 83 1.51 9.06 -12.62
C GLU A 83 1.99 9.34 -14.04
N ALA A 84 1.74 8.41 -14.95
CA ALA A 84 2.17 8.52 -16.34
C ALA A 84 1.27 7.71 -17.28
N ASP A 85 1.30 8.09 -18.54
CA ASP A 85 0.78 7.29 -19.62
C ASP A 85 1.83 6.24 -20.00
N VAL A 86 1.40 4.98 -20.02
CA VAL A 86 2.23 3.82 -20.41
C VAL A 86 1.60 3.09 -21.57
N ARG A 87 2.42 2.40 -22.36
CA ARG A 87 1.95 1.60 -23.47
C ARG A 87 1.71 0.16 -23.04
N VAL A 88 0.62 -0.42 -23.49
CA VAL A 88 0.38 -1.86 -23.42
C VAL A 88 1.29 -2.53 -24.44
N GLU A 89 2.38 -3.15 -23.98
CA GLU A 89 3.31 -3.89 -24.85
C GLU A 89 2.70 -5.19 -25.33
N SER A 90 2.01 -5.91 -24.43
CA SER A 90 1.33 -7.15 -24.76
C SER A 90 0.09 -7.37 -23.88
N LYS A 91 -0.87 -8.12 -24.44
CA LYS A 91 -2.04 -8.65 -23.73
C LYS A 91 -2.19 -10.12 -24.12
N GLN A 92 -2.15 -11.00 -23.14
CA GLN A 92 -2.20 -12.46 -23.37
C GLN A 92 -3.24 -13.08 -22.45
N GLU A 93 -4.05 -13.98 -22.97
CA GLU A 93 -4.91 -14.84 -22.15
C GLU A 93 -4.04 -15.90 -21.45
N VAL A 94 -4.11 -15.96 -20.12
CA VAL A 94 -3.29 -16.86 -19.30
C VAL A 94 -4.11 -17.96 -18.62
N SER A 95 -5.43 -17.80 -18.60
CA SER A 95 -6.43 -18.81 -18.22
C SER A 95 -7.81 -18.30 -18.61
N ASP A 96 -8.83 -19.14 -18.53
CA ASP A 96 -10.20 -18.75 -18.83
C ASP A 96 -10.61 -17.51 -18.03
N GLY A 97 -10.90 -16.41 -18.74
CA GLY A 97 -11.31 -15.14 -18.17
C GLY A 97 -10.19 -14.35 -17.46
N VAL A 98 -8.93 -14.70 -17.64
CA VAL A 98 -7.80 -13.93 -17.11
C VAL A 98 -6.83 -13.52 -18.22
N VAL A 99 -6.53 -12.23 -18.29
CA VAL A 99 -5.49 -11.70 -19.17
C VAL A 99 -4.30 -11.19 -18.38
N ALA A 100 -3.10 -11.40 -18.91
CA ALA A 100 -1.89 -10.74 -18.45
C ALA A 100 -1.61 -9.54 -19.36
N LEU A 101 -1.44 -8.36 -18.78
CA LEU A 101 -0.95 -7.16 -19.46
C LEU A 101 0.51 -6.94 -19.10
N THR A 102 1.31 -6.64 -20.12
CA THR A 102 2.67 -6.10 -19.96
C THR A 102 2.64 -4.63 -20.33
N LEU A 103 3.07 -3.77 -19.40
CA LEU A 103 3.07 -2.32 -19.54
C LEU A 103 4.51 -1.83 -19.60
N ARG A 104 4.79 -0.86 -20.49
CA ARG A 104 6.09 -0.22 -20.67
C ARG A 104 5.94 1.29 -20.78
N GLN A 105 6.92 2.05 -20.30
CA GLN A 105 6.94 3.50 -20.53
C GLN A 105 7.03 3.83 -22.02
N ILE A 106 6.30 4.88 -22.44
CA ILE A 106 6.28 5.35 -23.83
C ILE A 106 7.68 5.83 -24.26
N ALA A 107 8.40 6.51 -23.36
CA ALA A 107 9.72 7.08 -23.59
C ALA A 107 10.88 6.07 -23.44
N ASP A 108 10.60 4.76 -23.30
CA ASP A 108 11.59 3.69 -23.04
C ASP A 108 12.48 3.94 -21.80
N SER A 109 12.03 4.79 -20.90
CA SER A 109 12.67 5.02 -19.61
C SER A 109 12.24 3.97 -18.58
N PRO A 110 13.01 3.76 -17.50
CA PRO A 110 12.63 2.83 -16.46
C PRO A 110 11.30 3.23 -15.79
N LEU A 111 10.50 2.25 -15.45
CA LEU A 111 9.36 2.38 -14.55
C LEU A 111 9.85 2.48 -13.09
N PRO A 112 9.08 3.08 -12.17
CA PRO A 112 9.42 3.07 -10.75
C PRO A 112 9.70 1.67 -10.22
N ARG A 113 10.66 1.58 -9.33
CA ARG A 113 10.95 0.34 -8.60
C ARG A 113 9.78 -0.03 -7.70
N TRP A 114 9.61 -1.31 -7.50
CA TRP A 114 8.54 -1.85 -6.65
C TRP A 114 9.02 -3.10 -5.90
N SER A 115 8.32 -3.47 -4.85
CA SER A 115 8.58 -4.66 -4.05
C SER A 115 7.40 -5.65 -4.13
N PRO A 116 7.62 -6.96 -3.90
CA PRO A 116 6.55 -7.95 -3.88
C PRO A 116 5.38 -7.55 -2.99
N GLY A 117 4.16 -7.64 -3.52
CA GLY A 117 2.92 -7.16 -2.89
C GLY A 117 2.45 -5.80 -3.37
N ALA A 118 3.26 -5.08 -4.16
CA ALA A 118 2.86 -3.79 -4.71
C ALA A 118 1.76 -3.90 -5.77
N HIS A 119 0.97 -2.83 -5.86
CA HIS A 119 -0.10 -2.66 -6.85
C HIS A 119 -0.01 -1.29 -7.51
N VAL A 120 -0.70 -1.15 -8.63
CA VAL A 120 -0.86 0.11 -9.35
C VAL A 120 -2.33 0.36 -9.68
N ASP A 121 -2.69 1.62 -9.83
CA ASP A 121 -3.97 2.00 -10.42
C ASP A 121 -3.86 1.95 -11.94
N LEU A 122 -4.87 1.39 -12.59
CA LEU A 122 -5.18 1.67 -13.99
C LEU A 122 -6.30 2.70 -14.04
N ILE A 123 -6.01 3.86 -14.60
CA ILE A 123 -6.96 4.96 -14.81
C ILE A 123 -7.46 4.80 -16.25
N LEU A 124 -8.73 4.42 -16.37
CA LEU A 124 -9.35 4.02 -17.63
C LEU A 124 -10.31 5.11 -18.11
N ASP A 125 -10.16 5.55 -19.35
CA ASP A 125 -11.06 6.53 -19.94
C ASP A 125 -12.47 5.96 -20.10
N GLY A 126 -13.43 6.53 -19.40
CA GLY A 126 -14.84 6.08 -19.46
C GLY A 126 -15.16 4.85 -18.63
N ALA A 127 -14.23 4.38 -17.78
CA ALA A 127 -14.45 3.31 -16.82
C ALA A 127 -13.82 3.66 -15.46
N PRO A 128 -14.26 3.04 -14.36
CA PRO A 128 -13.69 3.30 -13.06
C PRO A 128 -12.20 2.93 -12.96
N THR A 129 -11.42 3.74 -12.27
CA THR A 129 -10.05 3.39 -11.85
C THR A 129 -10.07 2.09 -11.05
N ARG A 130 -9.11 1.21 -11.32
CA ARG A 130 -8.99 -0.08 -10.62
C ARG A 130 -7.54 -0.38 -10.25
N GLN A 131 -7.37 -0.97 -9.08
CA GLN A 131 -6.09 -1.47 -8.60
C GLN A 131 -5.82 -2.87 -9.13
N TYR A 132 -4.55 -3.09 -9.53
CA TYR A 132 -4.07 -4.40 -9.92
C TYR A 132 -2.68 -4.65 -9.33
N SER A 133 -2.51 -5.82 -8.70
CA SER A 133 -1.22 -6.22 -8.15
C SER A 133 -0.19 -6.43 -9.26
N LEU A 134 1.02 -5.93 -9.03
CA LEU A 134 2.17 -6.20 -9.87
C LEU A 134 2.58 -7.67 -9.71
N CYS A 135 2.60 -8.44 -10.80
CA CYS A 135 2.86 -9.88 -10.77
C CYS A 135 4.03 -10.31 -11.66
N GLY A 136 4.84 -9.35 -12.13
CA GLY A 136 6.07 -9.57 -12.89
C GLY A 136 7.30 -9.79 -12.01
N ASP A 137 8.46 -9.59 -12.61
CA ASP A 137 9.75 -9.60 -11.92
C ASP A 137 10.09 -8.18 -11.41
N PRO A 138 10.24 -7.97 -10.08
CA PRO A 138 10.62 -6.66 -9.54
C PRO A 138 12.02 -6.18 -9.99
N ALA A 139 12.89 -7.08 -10.46
CA ALA A 139 14.20 -6.74 -10.98
C ALA A 139 14.15 -6.17 -12.41
N ASP A 140 13.07 -6.42 -13.16
CA ASP A 140 12.86 -5.79 -14.46
C ASP A 140 12.23 -4.41 -14.28
N HIS A 141 13.03 -3.38 -14.42
CA HIS A 141 12.59 -1.99 -14.27
C HIS A 141 11.97 -1.40 -15.55
N HIS A 142 11.90 -2.14 -16.64
CA HIS A 142 11.36 -1.62 -17.90
C HIS A 142 9.89 -2.03 -18.13
N VAL A 143 9.42 -3.06 -17.42
CA VAL A 143 8.06 -3.56 -17.59
C VAL A 143 7.34 -3.75 -16.26
N TRP A 144 6.05 -3.49 -16.26
CA TRP A 144 5.12 -3.95 -15.24
C TRP A 144 4.20 -5.00 -15.83
N ARG A 145 3.93 -6.05 -15.09
CA ARG A 145 3.00 -7.10 -15.48
C ARG A 145 1.83 -7.16 -14.50
N LEU A 146 0.62 -7.20 -15.04
CA LEU A 146 -0.63 -7.27 -14.28
C LEU A 146 -1.42 -8.50 -14.72
N GLY A 147 -2.05 -9.20 -13.78
CA GLY A 147 -3.02 -10.26 -14.06
C GLY A 147 -4.43 -9.78 -13.76
N ILE A 148 -5.31 -9.80 -14.75
CA ILE A 148 -6.64 -9.18 -14.66
C ILE A 148 -7.73 -10.21 -14.95
N LEU A 149 -8.51 -10.55 -13.92
CA LEU A 149 -9.69 -11.38 -14.05
C LEU A 149 -10.86 -10.54 -14.57
N ARG A 150 -11.58 -11.06 -15.56
CA ARG A 150 -12.83 -10.49 -16.05
C ARG A 150 -13.93 -10.69 -15.02
N ASP A 151 -14.30 -9.62 -14.34
CA ASP A 151 -15.41 -9.62 -13.40
C ASP A 151 -16.70 -9.16 -14.09
N ALA A 152 -17.65 -10.07 -14.24
CA ALA A 152 -18.94 -9.77 -14.86
C ALA A 152 -19.85 -8.90 -13.98
N ALA A 153 -19.69 -8.99 -12.65
CA ALA A 153 -20.48 -8.26 -11.66
C ALA A 153 -19.84 -6.95 -11.21
N GLY A 154 -18.56 -6.73 -11.55
CA GLY A 154 -17.81 -5.54 -11.17
C GLY A 154 -18.21 -4.28 -11.93
N GLY A 155 -17.70 -3.13 -11.48
CA GLY A 155 -18.03 -1.80 -12.00
C GLY A 155 -17.52 -1.47 -13.42
N GLY A 156 -17.13 -2.46 -14.24
CA GLY A 156 -16.80 -2.29 -15.65
C GLY A 156 -15.31 -2.16 -15.99
N GLY A 157 -14.43 -1.83 -15.05
CA GLY A 157 -13.00 -1.63 -15.33
C GLY A 157 -12.31 -2.88 -15.89
N SER A 158 -12.50 -4.06 -15.30
CA SER A 158 -11.91 -5.31 -15.83
C SER A 158 -12.48 -5.69 -17.18
N ARG A 159 -13.78 -5.42 -17.43
CA ARG A 159 -14.40 -5.61 -18.75
C ARG A 159 -13.80 -4.70 -19.81
N PHE A 160 -13.57 -3.42 -19.47
CA PHE A 160 -12.90 -2.49 -20.37
C PHE A 160 -11.50 -3.01 -20.76
N VAL A 161 -10.72 -3.49 -19.80
CA VAL A 161 -9.40 -4.08 -20.08
C VAL A 161 -9.52 -5.28 -21.00
N HIS A 162 -10.49 -6.17 -20.77
CA HIS A 162 -10.68 -7.35 -21.60
C HIS A 162 -11.16 -7.04 -23.01
N ASP A 163 -12.11 -6.11 -23.16
CA ASP A 163 -12.85 -5.91 -24.40
C ASP A 163 -12.29 -4.78 -25.27
N GLN A 164 -11.67 -3.77 -24.67
CA GLN A 164 -11.31 -2.54 -25.37
C GLN A 164 -9.80 -2.26 -25.37
N LEU A 165 -9.06 -2.66 -24.34
CA LEU A 165 -7.63 -2.41 -24.27
C LEU A 165 -6.85 -3.49 -25.02
N GLY A 166 -5.96 -3.10 -25.93
CA GLY A 166 -5.14 -3.98 -26.75
C GLY A 166 -3.65 -3.65 -26.73
N ALA A 167 -2.82 -4.51 -27.29
CA ALA A 167 -1.41 -4.22 -27.50
C ALA A 167 -1.23 -3.00 -28.41
N GLY A 168 -0.37 -2.08 -28.03
CA GLY A 168 -0.13 -0.79 -28.68
C GLY A 168 -0.91 0.37 -28.08
N ASP A 169 -1.99 0.13 -27.35
CA ASP A 169 -2.78 1.17 -26.71
C ASP A 169 -2.01 1.84 -25.56
N THR A 170 -2.44 3.04 -25.23
CA THR A 170 -1.93 3.80 -24.09
C THR A 170 -2.93 3.76 -22.95
N VAL A 171 -2.45 3.57 -21.73
CA VAL A 171 -3.25 3.62 -20.52
C VAL A 171 -2.52 4.43 -19.44
N ARG A 172 -3.27 5.22 -18.68
CA ARG A 172 -2.69 5.96 -17.56
C ARG A 172 -2.59 5.07 -16.33
N VAL A 173 -1.44 5.14 -15.67
CA VAL A 173 -1.15 4.39 -14.43
C VAL A 173 -0.73 5.33 -13.32
N ARG A 174 -1.02 4.95 -12.06
CA ARG A 174 -0.55 5.64 -10.88
C ARG A 174 -0.04 4.64 -9.83
N GLY A 175 1.03 4.98 -9.11
CA GLY A 175 1.72 4.13 -8.14
C GLY A 175 3.17 3.86 -8.56
N PRO A 176 3.85 2.80 -8.09
CA PRO A 176 3.30 1.68 -7.28
C PRO A 176 3.15 2.05 -5.80
N ARG A 177 2.21 1.40 -5.13
CA ARG A 177 2.01 1.39 -3.68
C ARG A 177 2.10 -0.03 -3.16
N ASN A 178 2.54 -0.22 -1.90
CA ASN A 178 2.62 -1.55 -1.30
C ASN A 178 2.06 -1.57 0.13
N ASN A 179 0.84 -2.10 0.28
CA ASN A 179 0.19 -2.34 1.56
C ASN A 179 0.18 -3.83 1.94
N PHE A 180 0.86 -4.67 1.14
CA PHE A 180 0.95 -6.12 1.33
C PHE A 180 2.40 -6.59 1.23
N GLU A 181 3.29 -5.90 1.93
CA GLU A 181 4.73 -6.12 1.87
C GLU A 181 5.15 -7.51 2.33
N LEU A 182 6.07 -8.13 1.58
CA LEU A 182 6.72 -9.38 1.99
C LEU A 182 7.77 -9.08 3.06
N LEU A 183 7.46 -9.43 4.30
CA LEU A 183 8.40 -9.31 5.43
C LEU A 183 9.34 -10.51 5.47
N ASP A 184 10.56 -10.30 5.94
CA ASP A 184 11.55 -11.35 6.08
C ASP A 184 11.11 -12.42 7.09
N SER A 185 11.16 -13.68 6.67
CA SER A 185 10.87 -14.84 7.51
C SER A 185 11.63 -16.06 7.00
N PRO A 186 12.05 -16.97 7.87
CA PRO A 186 12.64 -18.24 7.44
C PRO A 186 11.63 -19.16 6.76
N ARG A 187 10.31 -18.97 7.01
CA ARG A 187 9.24 -19.79 6.44
C ARG A 187 8.03 -18.98 6.01
N TYR A 188 7.41 -19.43 4.92
CA TYR A 188 6.17 -18.82 4.41
C TYR A 188 5.13 -19.90 4.06
N GLN A 189 3.88 -19.62 4.44
CA GLN A 189 2.73 -20.33 3.92
C GLN A 189 1.93 -19.34 3.05
N PHE A 190 1.99 -19.53 1.74
CA PHE A 190 1.19 -18.77 0.79
C PHE A 190 -0.13 -19.49 0.53
N ILE A 191 -1.25 -18.73 0.48
CA ILE A 191 -2.59 -19.24 0.19
C ILE A 191 -3.23 -18.32 -0.84
N ALA A 192 -3.51 -18.84 -2.00
CA ALA A 192 -4.14 -18.10 -3.10
C ALA A 192 -5.52 -18.63 -3.43
N GLY A 193 -6.46 -17.73 -3.68
CA GLY A 193 -7.78 -18.05 -4.25
C GLY A 193 -8.00 -17.35 -5.59
N GLY A 194 -8.08 -18.09 -6.69
CA GLY A 194 -8.29 -17.52 -8.03
C GLY A 194 -7.25 -16.47 -8.40
N ILE A 195 -7.70 -15.27 -8.78
CA ILE A 195 -6.81 -14.17 -9.19
C ILE A 195 -5.97 -13.60 -8.04
N GLY A 196 -6.27 -13.94 -6.78
CA GLY A 196 -5.42 -13.62 -5.63
C GLY A 196 -4.02 -14.23 -5.66
N ILE A 197 -3.71 -15.02 -6.69
CA ILE A 197 -2.34 -15.46 -6.97
C ILE A 197 -1.41 -14.33 -7.39
N THR A 198 -1.93 -13.24 -7.97
CA THR A 198 -1.12 -12.18 -8.58
C THR A 198 -0.13 -11.51 -7.63
N PRO A 199 -0.47 -11.05 -6.42
CA PRO A 199 0.50 -10.46 -5.50
C PRO A 199 1.48 -11.49 -4.94
N LEU A 200 1.09 -12.77 -4.91
CA LEU A 200 1.90 -13.84 -4.34
C LEU A 200 2.98 -14.36 -5.31
N LEU A 201 2.81 -14.19 -6.62
CA LEU A 201 3.83 -14.63 -7.60
C LEU A 201 5.20 -14.01 -7.34
N PRO A 202 5.37 -12.68 -7.23
CA PRO A 202 6.66 -12.07 -6.92
C PRO A 202 7.13 -12.39 -5.51
N MET A 203 6.23 -12.60 -4.54
CA MET A 203 6.58 -13.02 -3.18
C MET A 203 7.19 -14.42 -3.17
N ILE A 204 6.60 -15.35 -3.92
CA ILE A 204 7.10 -16.72 -4.08
C ILE A 204 8.47 -16.71 -4.73
N ALA A 205 8.66 -15.91 -5.76
CA ALA A 205 9.95 -15.75 -6.43
C ALA A 205 11.02 -15.19 -5.47
N ALA A 206 10.69 -14.18 -4.68
CA ALA A 206 11.58 -13.58 -3.68
C ALA A 206 11.92 -14.57 -2.56
N ALA A 207 10.93 -15.25 -1.96
CA ALA A 207 11.14 -16.26 -0.94
C ALA A 207 12.01 -17.43 -1.45
N SER A 208 11.78 -17.84 -2.71
CA SER A 208 12.57 -18.89 -3.36
C SER A 208 14.02 -18.45 -3.57
N SER A 209 14.25 -17.23 -4.02
CA SER A 209 15.59 -16.65 -4.24
C SER A 209 16.35 -16.45 -2.93
N ALA A 210 15.65 -16.10 -1.85
CA ALA A 210 16.22 -16.01 -0.50
C ALA A 210 16.52 -17.35 0.16
N GLY A 211 16.13 -18.48 -0.47
CA GLY A 211 16.32 -19.82 0.09
C GLY A 211 15.41 -20.14 1.27
N ALA A 212 14.35 -19.36 1.47
CA ALA A 212 13.37 -19.63 2.53
C ALA A 212 12.60 -20.93 2.29
N ASP A 213 12.13 -21.53 3.37
CA ASP A 213 11.18 -22.65 3.30
C ASP A 213 9.78 -22.09 3.04
N TRP A 214 9.14 -22.49 1.95
CA TRP A 214 7.82 -21.99 1.62
C TRP A 214 6.95 -23.04 0.93
N HIS A 215 5.65 -22.85 1.06
CA HIS A 215 4.67 -23.66 0.37
C HIS A 215 3.51 -22.78 -0.11
N LEU A 216 3.00 -23.06 -1.31
CA LEU A 216 1.79 -22.44 -1.86
C LEU A 216 0.64 -23.46 -1.87
N LEU A 217 -0.49 -23.08 -1.27
CA LEU A 217 -1.78 -23.72 -1.47
C LEU A 217 -2.62 -22.83 -2.39
N TYR A 218 -2.86 -23.28 -3.62
CA TYR A 218 -3.56 -22.51 -4.65
C TYR A 218 -4.89 -23.14 -5.01
N GLY A 219 -6.00 -22.47 -4.69
CA GLY A 219 -7.36 -22.88 -5.02
C GLY A 219 -7.98 -22.02 -6.14
N GLY A 220 -8.91 -22.60 -6.83
CA GLY A 220 -9.73 -21.95 -7.86
C GLY A 220 -11.00 -22.73 -8.08
N ARG A 221 -11.98 -22.17 -8.78
CA ARG A 221 -13.24 -22.87 -9.07
C ARG A 221 -12.99 -24.08 -9.99
N GLN A 222 -12.23 -23.86 -11.04
CA GLN A 222 -11.87 -24.85 -12.06
C GLN A 222 -10.41 -24.63 -12.47
N ARG A 223 -9.73 -25.70 -12.82
CA ARG A 223 -8.34 -25.65 -13.28
C ARG A 223 -8.14 -24.72 -14.47
N ALA A 224 -9.05 -24.73 -15.42
CA ALA A 224 -8.99 -23.89 -16.62
C ALA A 224 -9.02 -22.37 -16.32
N SER A 225 -9.65 -21.95 -15.20
CA SER A 225 -9.69 -20.56 -14.76
C SER A 225 -8.57 -20.16 -13.78
N MET A 226 -7.68 -21.11 -13.43
CA MET A 226 -6.55 -20.83 -12.53
C MET A 226 -5.35 -20.31 -13.34
N ALA A 227 -5.04 -19.04 -13.13
CA ALA A 227 -3.98 -18.36 -13.87
C ALA A 227 -2.57 -18.78 -13.42
N PHE A 228 -1.60 -18.67 -14.32
CA PHE A 228 -0.16 -18.83 -14.06
C PHE A 228 0.28 -20.22 -13.60
N LEU A 229 -0.53 -21.27 -13.81
CA LEU A 229 -0.17 -22.64 -13.44
C LEU A 229 1.12 -23.12 -14.10
N GLY A 230 1.37 -22.74 -15.35
CA GLY A 230 2.60 -23.07 -16.07
C GLY A 230 3.85 -22.50 -15.40
N GLU A 231 3.76 -21.25 -14.90
CA GLU A 231 4.88 -20.61 -14.19
C GLU A 231 5.12 -21.23 -12.81
N LEU A 232 4.05 -21.59 -12.13
CA LEU A 232 4.11 -22.23 -10.82
C LEU A 232 4.65 -23.66 -10.87
N GLY A 233 4.47 -24.35 -12.02
CA GLY A 233 4.92 -25.72 -12.23
C GLY A 233 6.43 -25.92 -12.01
N ARG A 234 7.26 -24.88 -12.20
CA ARG A 234 8.71 -24.92 -11.93
C ARG A 234 9.09 -25.20 -10.48
N TYR A 235 8.16 -24.99 -9.55
CA TYR A 235 8.40 -25.15 -8.12
C TYR A 235 8.02 -26.54 -7.57
N GLY A 236 7.46 -27.41 -8.42
CA GLY A 236 7.17 -28.80 -8.07
C GLY A 236 6.31 -28.96 -6.82
N ASP A 237 6.75 -29.81 -5.91
CA ASP A 237 6.01 -30.20 -4.70
C ASP A 237 5.78 -29.06 -3.69
N ARG A 238 6.41 -27.90 -3.89
CA ARG A 238 6.13 -26.69 -3.08
C ARG A 238 4.80 -26.04 -3.42
N VAL A 239 4.14 -26.47 -4.51
CA VAL A 239 2.87 -25.92 -4.96
C VAL A 239 1.80 -27.01 -4.96
N THR A 240 0.79 -26.82 -4.12
CA THR A 240 -0.43 -27.63 -4.16
C THR A 240 -1.51 -26.88 -4.91
N VAL A 241 -1.89 -27.40 -6.08
CA VAL A 241 -3.00 -26.86 -6.90
C VAL A 241 -4.26 -27.67 -6.58
N ALA A 242 -5.32 -26.97 -6.13
CA ALA A 242 -6.56 -27.58 -5.69
C ALA A 242 -7.79 -26.92 -6.34
N PRO A 243 -8.16 -27.30 -7.58
CA PRO A 243 -9.38 -26.85 -8.21
C PRO A 243 -10.60 -27.41 -7.47
N GLN A 244 -11.57 -26.55 -7.15
CA GLN A 244 -12.71 -26.93 -6.31
C GLN A 244 -13.61 -28.02 -6.93
N ASP A 245 -13.74 -28.02 -8.23
CA ASP A 245 -14.50 -29.04 -8.99
C ASP A 245 -13.81 -30.43 -9.01
N GLU A 246 -12.50 -30.49 -8.75
CA GLU A 246 -11.72 -31.74 -8.69
C GLU A 246 -11.51 -32.21 -7.24
N THR A 247 -11.22 -31.29 -6.31
CA THR A 247 -10.73 -31.62 -4.96
C THR A 247 -11.64 -31.12 -3.83
N GLY A 248 -12.70 -30.38 -4.13
CA GLY A 248 -13.52 -29.72 -3.13
C GLY A 248 -12.85 -28.44 -2.59
N LEU A 249 -13.27 -28.01 -1.40
CA LEU A 249 -12.69 -26.85 -0.74
C LEU A 249 -11.23 -27.10 -0.34
N LEU A 250 -10.45 -26.01 -0.26
CA LEU A 250 -9.07 -26.06 0.18
C LEU A 250 -8.92 -26.69 1.58
N ASP A 251 -8.05 -27.65 1.72
CA ASP A 251 -7.66 -28.23 3.01
C ASP A 251 -6.74 -27.27 3.76
N LEU A 252 -7.34 -26.27 4.41
CA LEU A 252 -6.61 -25.28 5.23
C LEU A 252 -6.07 -25.90 6.51
N ASP A 253 -6.71 -26.93 7.04
CA ASP A 253 -6.33 -27.55 8.32
C ASP A 253 -4.99 -28.26 8.21
N SER A 254 -4.68 -28.87 7.06
CA SER A 254 -3.37 -29.50 6.81
C SER A 254 -2.22 -28.49 6.87
N ARG A 255 -2.47 -27.21 6.62
CA ARG A 255 -1.45 -26.16 6.54
C ARG A 255 -1.47 -25.20 7.72
N LEU A 256 -2.63 -24.92 8.27
CA LEU A 256 -2.85 -23.92 9.31
C LEU A 256 -3.25 -24.51 10.67
N GLY A 257 -3.60 -25.80 10.73
CA GLY A 257 -4.11 -26.43 11.95
C GLY A 257 -3.10 -26.49 13.11
N VAL A 258 -1.80 -26.36 12.81
CA VAL A 258 -0.74 -26.30 13.83
C VAL A 258 0.04 -25.00 13.67
N PRO A 259 -0.07 -24.06 14.63
CA PRO A 259 0.67 -22.82 14.64
C PRO A 259 2.19 -23.04 14.62
N ARG A 260 2.91 -22.23 13.84
CA ARG A 260 4.37 -22.27 13.74
C ARG A 260 4.93 -20.86 14.00
N PRO A 261 5.76 -20.69 15.04
CA PRO A 261 6.19 -19.35 15.50
C PRO A 261 7.12 -18.60 14.53
N ASP A 262 7.75 -19.33 13.61
CA ASP A 262 8.72 -18.83 12.63
C ASP A 262 8.16 -18.81 11.19
N THR A 263 6.85 -18.82 11.05
CA THR A 263 6.17 -18.86 9.75
C THR A 263 5.25 -17.67 9.58
N LEU A 264 5.38 -16.95 8.46
CA LEU A 264 4.42 -15.95 8.02
C LEU A 264 3.43 -16.59 7.02
N VAL A 265 2.16 -16.29 7.24
CA VAL A 265 1.05 -16.70 6.37
C VAL A 265 0.62 -15.52 5.53
N TYR A 266 0.67 -15.67 4.20
CA TYR A 266 0.17 -14.67 3.24
C TYR A 266 -1.02 -15.23 2.50
N CYS A 267 -2.15 -14.52 2.55
CA CYS A 267 -3.37 -14.96 1.89
C CYS A 267 -3.98 -13.86 1.04
N CYS A 268 -4.31 -14.18 -0.22
CA CYS A 268 -5.10 -13.32 -1.09
C CYS A 268 -6.12 -14.16 -1.89
N GLY A 269 -7.35 -13.68 -1.96
CA GLY A 269 -8.44 -14.39 -2.63
C GLY A 269 -9.83 -13.87 -2.25
N PRO A 270 -10.89 -14.63 -2.55
CA PRO A 270 -12.25 -14.22 -2.23
C PRO A 270 -12.51 -14.20 -0.71
N GLU A 271 -13.41 -13.33 -0.26
CA GLU A 271 -13.69 -13.11 1.17
C GLU A 271 -13.99 -14.41 1.97
N PRO A 272 -14.74 -15.41 1.46
CA PRO A 272 -14.93 -16.67 2.20
C PRO A 272 -13.60 -17.42 2.49
N LEU A 273 -12.63 -17.36 1.60
CA LEU A 273 -11.30 -17.93 1.83
C LEU A 273 -10.55 -17.15 2.89
N LEU A 274 -10.52 -15.82 2.77
CA LEU A 274 -9.86 -14.93 3.72
C LEU A 274 -10.41 -15.13 5.13
N ALA A 275 -11.74 -15.12 5.30
CA ALA A 275 -12.39 -15.36 6.58
C ALA A 275 -12.03 -16.73 7.16
N ALA A 276 -11.97 -17.79 6.32
CA ALA A 276 -11.62 -19.12 6.75
C ALA A 276 -10.14 -19.23 7.19
N VAL A 277 -9.24 -18.49 6.56
CA VAL A 277 -7.82 -18.39 6.94
C VAL A 277 -7.66 -17.57 8.22
N GLU A 278 -8.34 -16.44 8.33
CA GLU A 278 -8.34 -15.59 9.54
C GLU A 278 -8.78 -16.40 10.78
N GLU A 279 -9.86 -17.17 10.65
CA GLU A 279 -10.36 -18.02 11.74
C GLU A 279 -9.32 -19.03 12.21
N ARG A 280 -8.63 -19.72 11.28
CA ARG A 280 -7.61 -20.72 11.60
C ARG A 280 -6.35 -20.09 12.17
N CYS A 281 -6.06 -18.87 11.77
CA CYS A 281 -4.88 -18.15 12.26
C CYS A 281 -5.09 -17.45 13.61
N ARG A 282 -6.26 -17.50 14.23
CA ARG A 282 -6.50 -16.89 15.56
C ARG A 282 -5.57 -17.42 16.64
N ALA A 283 -5.18 -18.68 16.57
CA ALA A 283 -4.25 -19.32 17.51
C ALA A 283 -2.78 -19.14 17.14
N TRP A 284 -2.48 -18.51 15.99
CA TRP A 284 -1.13 -18.27 15.52
C TRP A 284 -0.51 -17.07 16.27
N PRO A 285 0.84 -16.97 16.28
CA PRO A 285 1.48 -15.80 16.87
C PRO A 285 0.95 -14.49 16.29
N PRO A 286 0.86 -13.42 17.09
CA PRO A 286 0.45 -12.10 16.58
C PRO A 286 1.27 -11.71 15.36
N ARG A 287 0.62 -11.08 14.38
CA ARG A 287 1.23 -10.63 13.11
C ARG A 287 1.75 -11.73 12.18
N SER A 288 1.46 -13.00 12.46
CA SER A 288 1.83 -14.10 11.55
C SER A 288 1.03 -14.08 10.26
N LEU A 289 -0.23 -13.60 10.30
CA LEU A 289 -1.11 -13.55 9.13
C LEU A 289 -1.09 -12.18 8.48
N ARG A 290 -0.94 -12.19 7.15
CA ARG A 290 -1.10 -11.05 6.25
C ARG A 290 -2.14 -11.39 5.20
N VAL A 291 -3.10 -10.50 5.00
CA VAL A 291 -4.16 -10.68 4.00
C VAL A 291 -4.24 -9.47 3.08
N GLU A 292 -4.48 -9.72 1.81
CA GLU A 292 -4.85 -8.68 0.84
C GLU A 292 -6.24 -8.94 0.30
N ARG A 293 -7.04 -7.89 0.21
CA ARG A 293 -8.42 -7.91 -0.29
C ARG A 293 -8.56 -7.09 -1.54
N PHE A 294 -9.11 -7.69 -2.58
CA PHE A 294 -9.42 -6.98 -3.84
C PHE A 294 -10.83 -6.38 -3.87
N SER A 295 -11.63 -6.69 -2.87
CA SER A 295 -12.97 -6.14 -2.70
C SER A 295 -13.16 -5.67 -1.28
N ALA A 296 -13.85 -4.56 -1.11
CA ALA A 296 -14.20 -4.05 0.20
C ALA A 296 -15.08 -5.05 0.97
N ARG A 297 -14.90 -5.12 2.27
CA ARG A 297 -15.85 -5.79 3.15
C ARG A 297 -17.20 -5.06 3.09
N PRO A 298 -18.32 -5.77 3.19
CA PRO A 298 -19.61 -5.11 3.39
C PRO A 298 -19.52 -4.15 4.56
N LEU A 299 -19.86 -2.87 4.32
CA LEU A 299 -19.83 -1.88 5.38
C LEU A 299 -20.88 -2.21 6.45
N ALA A 300 -20.46 -2.44 7.67
CA ALA A 300 -21.36 -2.49 8.82
C ALA A 300 -22.05 -1.12 9.01
N ALA A 301 -23.14 -1.08 9.79
CA ALA A 301 -23.71 0.19 10.19
C ALA A 301 -22.67 1.03 10.92
N ALA A 302 -22.65 2.34 10.65
CA ALA A 302 -21.75 3.24 11.34
C ALA A 302 -22.08 3.24 12.84
N VAL A 303 -21.05 3.30 13.68
CA VAL A 303 -21.21 3.40 15.15
C VAL A 303 -22.01 4.67 15.49
N ARG A 304 -21.71 5.76 14.77
CA ARG A 304 -22.46 7.01 14.86
C ARG A 304 -23.26 7.23 13.57
N ALA A 305 -24.58 7.15 13.67
CA ALA A 305 -25.49 7.39 12.55
C ALA A 305 -25.72 8.87 12.25
N GLU A 306 -25.38 9.76 13.17
CA GLU A 306 -25.55 11.21 13.05
C GLU A 306 -24.38 11.88 12.34
N ALA A 307 -24.56 13.15 11.96
CA ALA A 307 -23.47 14.01 11.52
C ALA A 307 -22.43 14.21 12.65
N PHE A 308 -21.18 14.46 12.27
CA PHE A 308 -20.08 14.77 13.18
C PHE A 308 -19.18 15.83 12.56
N GLU A 309 -18.37 16.48 13.40
CA GLU A 309 -17.41 17.48 12.95
C GLU A 309 -16.05 16.85 12.66
N VAL A 310 -15.39 17.37 11.63
CA VAL A 310 -13.98 17.09 11.33
C VAL A 310 -13.24 18.42 11.29
N GLU A 311 -12.26 18.57 12.16
CA GLU A 311 -11.26 19.63 12.10
C GLU A 311 -10.09 19.16 11.24
N LEU A 312 -9.75 19.94 10.23
CA LEU A 312 -8.57 19.77 9.38
C LEU A 312 -7.50 20.71 9.95
N ALA A 313 -6.56 20.13 10.72
CA ALA A 313 -5.64 20.92 11.54
C ALA A 313 -4.67 21.76 10.71
N ALA A 314 -4.14 21.20 9.61
CA ALA A 314 -3.21 21.91 8.73
C ALA A 314 -3.90 23.00 7.87
N SER A 315 -5.18 22.77 7.51
CA SER A 315 -5.98 23.71 6.69
C SER A 315 -6.76 24.71 7.53
N GLU A 316 -6.75 24.59 8.86
CA GLU A 316 -7.53 25.43 9.81
C GLU A 316 -9.03 25.47 9.49
N LEU A 317 -9.59 24.38 8.97
CA LEU A 317 -11.00 24.27 8.61
C LEU A 317 -11.73 23.30 9.56
N THR A 318 -13.00 23.59 9.81
CA THR A 318 -13.92 22.65 10.49
C THR A 318 -15.10 22.37 9.56
N LEU A 319 -15.31 21.08 9.26
CA LEU A 319 -16.32 20.61 8.34
C LEU A 319 -17.33 19.73 9.07
N THR A 320 -18.60 19.79 8.68
CA THR A 320 -19.64 18.86 9.17
C THR A 320 -19.80 17.74 8.16
N ILE A 321 -19.65 16.49 8.62
CA ILE A 321 -19.79 15.30 7.80
C ILE A 321 -21.20 14.73 7.97
N PRO A 322 -22.06 14.78 6.93
CA PRO A 322 -23.41 14.24 6.99
C PRO A 322 -23.39 12.69 7.08
N PRO A 323 -24.51 12.06 7.48
CA PRO A 323 -24.59 10.58 7.60
C PRO A 323 -24.35 9.83 6.30
N ASP A 324 -24.72 10.42 5.17
CA ASP A 324 -24.74 9.84 3.82
C ASP A 324 -23.52 10.16 2.96
N ARG A 325 -22.53 10.88 3.52
CA ARG A 325 -21.30 11.26 2.81
C ARG A 325 -20.06 10.77 3.53
N SER A 326 -19.02 10.49 2.76
CA SER A 326 -17.69 10.20 3.32
C SER A 326 -16.98 11.49 3.78
N ILE A 327 -15.99 11.33 4.64
CA ILE A 327 -15.10 12.46 5.01
C ILE A 327 -14.38 12.95 3.76
N LEU A 328 -13.88 12.04 2.91
CA LEU A 328 -13.18 12.35 1.66
C LEU A 328 -14.01 13.28 0.76
N ASP A 329 -15.27 12.92 0.48
CA ASP A 329 -16.13 13.72 -0.41
C ASP A 329 -16.30 15.16 0.09
N VAL A 330 -16.47 15.33 1.41
CA VAL A 330 -16.69 16.65 2.01
C VAL A 330 -15.40 17.46 2.05
N VAL A 331 -14.26 16.82 2.28
CA VAL A 331 -12.94 17.46 2.28
C VAL A 331 -12.54 17.93 0.87
N GLU A 332 -12.76 17.10 -0.15
CA GLU A 332 -12.51 17.45 -1.55
C GLU A 332 -13.42 18.61 -2.01
N GLU A 333 -14.69 18.61 -1.61
CA GLU A 333 -15.64 19.70 -1.91
C GLU A 333 -15.26 21.02 -1.24
N ALA A 334 -14.62 20.95 -0.06
CA ALA A 334 -14.07 22.12 0.62
C ALA A 334 -12.78 22.66 -0.04
N GLY A 335 -12.29 21.99 -1.09
CA GLY A 335 -11.10 22.41 -1.84
C GLY A 335 -9.77 21.92 -1.23
N VAL A 336 -9.81 21.06 -0.23
CA VAL A 336 -8.60 20.44 0.35
C VAL A 336 -8.24 19.19 -0.48
N GLY A 337 -7.06 19.24 -1.11
CA GLY A 337 -6.60 18.13 -1.96
C GLY A 337 -6.13 16.95 -1.13
N VAL A 338 -6.74 15.79 -1.32
CA VAL A 338 -6.34 14.51 -0.71
C VAL A 338 -6.04 13.51 -1.80
N LEU A 339 -4.97 12.72 -1.60
CA LEU A 339 -4.72 11.59 -2.48
C LEU A 339 -5.80 10.54 -2.25
N SER A 340 -6.54 10.19 -3.29
CA SER A 340 -7.59 9.18 -3.24
C SER A 340 -7.57 8.30 -4.49
N SER A 341 -8.10 7.07 -4.42
CA SER A 341 -8.14 6.16 -5.55
C SER A 341 -9.39 5.28 -5.55
N CYS A 342 -9.48 4.24 -4.69
CA CYS A 342 -10.56 3.25 -4.77
C CYS A 342 -11.91 3.77 -4.28
N ALA A 343 -11.94 4.72 -3.37
CA ALA A 343 -13.13 5.18 -2.63
C ALA A 343 -13.89 4.05 -1.89
N GLU A 344 -13.28 2.88 -1.74
CA GLU A 344 -13.87 1.65 -1.19
C GLU A 344 -13.12 1.14 0.07
N GLY A 345 -12.07 1.84 0.52
CA GLY A 345 -11.30 1.47 1.71
C GLY A 345 -10.42 0.22 1.53
N THR A 346 -9.94 -0.04 0.31
CA THR A 346 -9.12 -1.21 -0.01
C THR A 346 -7.69 -0.89 -0.40
N CYS A 347 -7.39 0.35 -0.80
CA CYS A 347 -6.10 0.71 -1.40
C CYS A 347 -5.15 1.49 -0.49
N GLY A 348 -5.61 2.00 0.65
CA GLY A 348 -4.78 2.79 1.57
C GLY A 348 -4.45 4.22 1.12
N THR A 349 -4.81 4.64 -0.13
CA THR A 349 -4.36 5.92 -0.70
C THR A 349 -4.85 7.13 0.08
N CYS A 350 -6.04 7.06 0.68
CA CYS A 350 -6.64 8.13 1.48
C CYS A 350 -6.37 7.99 2.98
N GLU A 351 -5.29 7.29 3.36
CA GLU A 351 -4.87 7.22 4.75
C GLU A 351 -4.54 8.61 5.27
N THR A 352 -5.14 8.96 6.39
CA THR A 352 -5.01 10.27 7.03
C THR A 352 -4.73 10.08 8.51
N ALA A 353 -3.76 10.81 9.06
CA ALA A 353 -3.45 10.76 10.47
C ALA A 353 -4.59 11.36 11.31
N VAL A 354 -4.89 10.70 12.43
CA VAL A 354 -5.88 11.14 13.42
C VAL A 354 -5.17 11.78 14.59
N LEU A 355 -5.31 13.09 14.73
CA LEU A 355 -4.71 13.88 15.81
C LEU A 355 -5.59 13.92 17.06
N GLY A 356 -6.89 13.65 16.91
CA GLY A 356 -7.83 13.65 18.03
C GLY A 356 -9.19 13.04 17.68
N GLY A 357 -9.89 12.57 18.70
CA GLY A 357 -11.14 11.83 18.54
C GLY A 357 -10.91 10.32 18.40
N LEU A 358 -11.98 9.56 18.15
CA LEU A 358 -11.93 8.11 17.97
C LEU A 358 -12.53 7.73 16.62
N PRO A 359 -11.74 7.20 15.68
CA PRO A 359 -12.22 6.78 14.38
C PRO A 359 -13.09 5.52 14.46
N ASP A 360 -14.12 5.45 13.62
CA ASP A 360 -14.91 4.25 13.32
C ASP A 360 -14.33 3.63 12.04
N HIS A 361 -13.39 2.70 12.22
CA HIS A 361 -12.67 2.04 11.13
C HIS A 361 -13.59 1.11 10.34
N ARG A 362 -13.75 1.38 9.05
CA ARG A 362 -14.62 0.65 8.14
C ARG A 362 -13.90 0.16 6.87
N ASP A 363 -12.62 0.43 6.79
CA ASP A 363 -11.72 -0.02 5.72
C ASP A 363 -11.40 -1.51 5.81
N SER A 364 -10.72 -2.01 4.79
CA SER A 364 -10.23 -3.39 4.70
C SER A 364 -8.69 -3.47 4.68
N VAL A 365 -8.01 -2.35 4.99
CA VAL A 365 -6.55 -2.20 4.91
C VAL A 365 -5.90 -2.36 6.27
N LEU A 366 -6.39 -1.61 7.27
CA LEU A 366 -5.76 -1.56 8.58
C LEU A 366 -5.87 -2.90 9.32
N THR A 367 -4.78 -3.28 9.95
CA THR A 367 -4.72 -4.42 10.88
C THR A 367 -5.48 -4.09 12.18
N GLU A 368 -5.83 -5.12 12.94
CA GLU A 368 -6.45 -4.96 14.26
C GLU A 368 -5.61 -4.13 15.24
N GLU A 369 -4.30 -4.14 15.11
CA GLU A 369 -3.39 -3.37 15.94
C GLU A 369 -3.42 -1.88 15.56
N GLU A 370 -3.37 -1.57 14.27
CA GLU A 370 -3.49 -0.21 13.74
C GLU A 370 -4.86 0.40 14.06
N ARG A 371 -5.94 -0.38 13.93
CA ARG A 371 -7.28 0.05 14.35
C ARG A 371 -7.37 0.37 15.84
N ARG A 372 -6.69 -0.44 16.70
CA ARG A 372 -6.64 -0.17 18.14
C ARG A 372 -5.77 1.04 18.50
N ALA A 373 -4.73 1.31 17.71
CA ALA A 373 -3.91 2.51 17.89
C ALA A 373 -4.71 3.78 17.60
N GLY A 374 -5.61 3.74 16.58
CA GLY A 374 -6.51 4.82 16.24
C GLY A 374 -5.82 6.11 15.78
N ASP A 375 -4.57 6.01 15.35
CA ASP A 375 -3.71 7.13 14.96
C ASP A 375 -3.76 7.46 13.46
N CYS A 376 -4.45 6.64 12.66
CA CYS A 376 -4.74 6.90 11.25
C CYS A 376 -6.09 6.32 10.86
N MET A 377 -6.63 6.73 9.73
CA MET A 377 -7.89 6.20 9.17
C MET A 377 -7.97 6.37 7.66
N MET A 378 -8.78 5.51 7.00
CA MET A 378 -9.13 5.67 5.58
C MET A 378 -10.36 6.55 5.45
N ILE A 379 -10.18 7.84 5.11
CA ILE A 379 -11.27 8.84 5.13
C ILE A 379 -12.33 8.64 4.05
N CYS A 380 -12.10 7.75 3.06
CA CYS A 380 -13.12 7.44 2.04
C CYS A 380 -14.28 6.59 2.56
N VAL A 381 -14.10 5.80 3.63
CA VAL A 381 -15.13 4.90 4.16
C VAL A 381 -15.30 4.96 5.67
N SER A 382 -14.23 5.28 6.40
CA SER A 382 -14.26 5.35 7.87
C SER A 382 -15.01 6.60 8.35
N ARG A 383 -15.56 6.52 9.54
CA ARG A 383 -16.35 7.59 10.15
C ARG A 383 -15.82 7.90 11.56
N SER A 384 -16.65 8.46 12.42
CA SER A 384 -16.29 8.81 13.79
C SER A 384 -17.16 8.07 14.82
N CYS A 385 -16.53 7.59 15.89
CA CYS A 385 -17.22 7.17 17.10
C CYS A 385 -17.55 8.36 18.01
N THR A 386 -16.83 9.48 17.87
CA THR A 386 -16.99 10.71 18.67
C THR A 386 -17.72 11.79 17.89
N ALA A 387 -18.17 12.85 18.57
CA ALA A 387 -18.83 13.99 17.91
C ALA A 387 -17.88 14.82 17.04
N ARG A 388 -16.56 14.72 17.28
CA ARG A 388 -15.51 15.44 16.56
C ARG A 388 -14.29 14.57 16.35
N LEU A 389 -13.69 14.66 15.18
CA LEU A 389 -12.34 14.18 14.85
C LEU A 389 -11.44 15.37 14.54
N VAL A 390 -10.15 15.21 14.78
CA VAL A 390 -9.11 16.14 14.32
C VAL A 390 -8.17 15.35 13.41
N LEU A 391 -8.05 15.78 12.16
CA LEU A 391 -7.25 15.12 11.12
C LEU A 391 -6.09 16.03 10.69
N ASP A 392 -5.00 15.42 10.31
CA ASP A 392 -3.82 16.11 9.77
C ASP A 392 -4.01 16.37 8.26
N LEU A 393 -4.81 17.38 7.94
CA LEU A 393 -5.14 17.84 6.58
C LEU A 393 -5.20 19.36 6.52
#